data_404d1676180519a8b419e62227bb3214
#
_entry.id   404d1676180519a8b419e62227bb3214
#
_cell.length_a   1.000
_cell.length_b   1.000
_cell.length_c   1.000
_cell.angle_alpha   90.00
_cell.angle_beta   90.00
_cell.angle_gamma   90.00
#
_symmetry.space_group_name_H-M   'P 1'
#
loop_
_entity.id
_entity.type
_entity.pdbx_description
1 polymer ?
#
loop_
_entity_poly.entity_id
_entity_poly.type
_entity_poly.pdbx_seq_one_letter_code
_entity_poly.pdbx_strand_id
1 'polypeptide(L)'
;MTQEFLTQTSWLVPFYGLVGAVLTLPWATGVIRRTGPRPAAYFNLLMTVLACIHGWLLLGSALSQPPQELVIHWLQVADLDLSLALEISPISAGAMEVVTSLSLLAQLYALGYMEKDWALARFFALMGFFEAAMSGIVISNSLFLTYALLEMLTLSTYLIVGFWYAQPLVVTAARDAFLTKRVGDVLLLMGVVALATMAGSLNFPDLSRWAETANLSATTATLLGLGLIAGPLGKCAQFPLHLWLDEAMEGPNPASLLRNSLVVSCGAYVLIKLVPVLSLSPVGLSTLIVIGTVTAIGESFVAIAQIDIK
;
A
#
# COMPACT_ATOMS: atom_id res chain seq x y z
N MET A 1 5.43 29.89 0.69
CA MET A 1 4.96 28.89 -0.27
C MET A 1 3.45 29.05 -0.35
N THR A 2 2.89 29.27 -1.52
CA THR A 2 1.43 29.35 -1.65
C THR A 2 0.84 27.97 -1.39
N GLN A 3 -0.26 27.89 -0.65
CA GLN A 3 -0.92 26.63 -0.29
C GLN A 3 -1.33 25.82 -1.53
N GLU A 4 -1.73 26.50 -2.58
CA GLU A 4 -2.03 25.91 -3.90
C GLU A 4 -0.82 25.17 -4.50
N PHE A 5 0.40 25.71 -4.35
CA PHE A 5 1.62 25.05 -4.80
C PHE A 5 1.86 23.73 -4.06
N LEU A 6 1.59 23.67 -2.76
CA LEU A 6 1.74 22.43 -1.98
C LEU A 6 0.77 21.34 -2.46
N THR A 7 -0.48 21.69 -2.73
CA THR A 7 -1.45 20.72 -3.26
C THR A 7 -1.07 20.23 -4.65
N GLN A 8 -0.66 21.13 -5.54
CA GLN A 8 -0.22 20.76 -6.90
C GLN A 8 1.05 19.87 -6.89
N THR A 9 1.86 19.97 -5.85
CA THR A 9 3.08 19.17 -5.71
C THR A 9 2.92 17.93 -4.83
N SER A 10 1.73 17.62 -4.35
CA SER A 10 1.46 16.48 -3.45
C SER A 10 1.91 15.13 -4.00
N TRP A 11 1.82 14.94 -5.32
CA TRP A 11 2.30 13.75 -6.03
C TRP A 11 3.82 13.53 -5.92
N LEU A 12 4.59 14.56 -5.57
CA LEU A 12 6.03 14.44 -5.35
C LEU A 12 6.36 13.60 -4.12
N VAL A 13 5.47 13.54 -3.11
CA VAL A 13 5.76 12.76 -1.89
C VAL A 13 5.98 11.28 -2.20
N PRO A 14 5.06 10.55 -2.85
CA PRO A 14 5.36 9.19 -3.30
C PRO A 14 6.51 9.14 -4.33
N PHE A 15 6.68 10.16 -5.13
CA PHE A 15 7.73 10.21 -6.13
C PHE A 15 9.14 10.30 -5.53
N TYR A 16 9.33 10.96 -4.38
CA TYR A 16 10.62 10.95 -3.68
C TYR A 16 11.08 9.52 -3.33
N GLY A 17 10.17 8.67 -2.85
CA GLY A 17 10.48 7.26 -2.58
C GLY A 17 10.92 6.51 -3.85
N LEU A 18 10.24 6.72 -4.97
CA LEU A 18 10.66 6.12 -6.27
C LEU A 18 12.02 6.63 -6.73
N VAL A 19 12.27 7.93 -6.64
CA VAL A 19 13.57 8.53 -6.98
C VAL A 19 14.67 7.95 -6.10
N GLY A 20 14.43 7.84 -4.79
CA GLY A 20 15.35 7.19 -3.86
C GLY A 20 15.66 5.76 -4.26
N ALA A 21 14.64 4.97 -4.58
CA ALA A 21 14.80 3.60 -5.07
C ALA A 21 15.64 3.52 -6.36
N VAL A 22 15.31 4.33 -7.36
CA VAL A 22 16.00 4.35 -8.66
C VAL A 22 17.45 4.82 -8.52
N LEU A 23 17.70 5.88 -7.77
CA LEU A 23 19.05 6.40 -7.55
C LEU A 23 19.97 5.42 -6.83
N THR A 24 19.42 4.50 -6.04
CA THR A 24 20.19 3.45 -5.35
C THR A 24 20.50 2.23 -6.22
N LEU A 25 19.82 2.04 -7.36
CA LEU A 25 20.01 0.89 -8.26
C LEU A 25 21.46 0.68 -8.72
N PRO A 26 22.26 1.70 -9.08
CA PRO A 26 23.64 1.49 -9.51
C PRO A 26 24.53 0.78 -8.48
N TRP A 27 24.29 1.02 -7.19
CA TRP A 27 24.95 0.29 -6.10
C TRP A 27 24.33 -1.07 -5.87
N ALA A 28 23.00 -1.17 -5.92
CA ALA A 28 22.28 -2.42 -5.73
C ALA A 28 22.60 -3.47 -6.80
N THR A 29 22.83 -3.02 -8.06
CA THR A 29 23.20 -3.88 -9.18
C THR A 29 24.72 -4.13 -9.29
N GLY A 30 25.52 -3.48 -8.44
CA GLY A 30 26.98 -3.63 -8.44
C GLY A 30 27.70 -2.91 -9.58
N VAL A 31 27.07 -1.97 -10.28
CA VAL A 31 27.70 -1.08 -11.27
C VAL A 31 28.69 -0.16 -10.55
N ILE A 32 28.30 0.40 -9.41
CA ILE A 32 29.18 1.22 -8.56
C ILE A 32 29.64 0.37 -7.37
N ARG A 33 30.90 -0.07 -7.40
CA ARG A 33 31.51 -0.89 -6.32
C ARG A 33 32.52 -0.13 -5.46
N ARG A 34 33.17 0.90 -6.04
CA ARG A 34 34.31 1.57 -5.41
C ARG A 34 33.99 2.28 -4.09
N THR A 35 32.78 2.80 -3.94
CA THR A 35 32.36 3.58 -2.76
C THR A 35 31.71 2.74 -1.67
N GLY A 36 31.51 1.42 -1.91
CA GLY A 36 30.68 0.58 -1.04
C GLY A 36 29.19 0.93 -1.11
N PRO A 37 28.33 0.25 -0.36
CA PRO A 37 26.87 0.40 -0.45
C PRO A 37 26.29 1.58 0.37
N ARG A 38 27.06 2.15 1.31
CA ARG A 38 26.57 3.21 2.24
C ARG A 38 26.06 4.48 1.55
N PRO A 39 26.70 5.02 0.49
CA PRO A 39 26.17 6.21 -0.19
C PRO A 39 24.74 6.02 -0.72
N ALA A 40 24.40 4.83 -1.20
CA ALA A 40 23.05 4.50 -1.63
C ALA A 40 22.01 4.64 -0.49
N ALA A 41 22.35 4.17 0.71
CA ALA A 41 21.51 4.30 1.88
C ALA A 41 21.25 5.78 2.23
N TYR A 42 22.29 6.62 2.19
CA TYR A 42 22.14 8.05 2.47
C TYR A 42 21.32 8.79 1.42
N PHE A 43 21.45 8.44 0.13
CA PHE A 43 20.60 9.01 -0.91
C PHE A 43 19.13 8.65 -0.72
N ASN A 44 18.83 7.40 -0.42
CA ASN A 44 17.45 6.99 -0.15
C ASN A 44 16.89 7.68 1.09
N LEU A 45 17.67 7.69 2.18
CA LEU A 45 17.30 8.38 3.41
C LEU A 45 17.03 9.87 3.18
N LEU A 46 17.86 10.55 2.36
CA LEU A 46 17.62 11.95 2.00
C LEU A 46 16.26 12.13 1.30
N MET A 47 15.91 11.23 0.38
CA MET A 47 14.62 11.30 -0.31
C MET A 47 13.45 11.07 0.66
N THR A 48 13.58 10.13 1.59
CA THR A 48 12.56 9.91 2.65
C THR A 48 12.44 11.12 3.59
N VAL A 49 13.55 11.78 3.95
CA VAL A 49 13.50 13.04 4.73
C VAL A 49 12.76 14.13 3.97
N LEU A 50 13.03 14.28 2.67
CA LEU A 50 12.30 15.25 1.83
C LEU A 50 10.81 14.90 1.74
N ALA A 51 10.46 13.62 1.60
CA ALA A 51 9.07 13.15 1.60
C ALA A 51 8.37 13.50 2.93
N CYS A 52 9.03 13.23 4.05
CA CYS A 52 8.52 13.51 5.39
C CYS A 52 8.31 15.03 5.61
N ILE A 53 9.30 15.87 5.28
CA ILE A 53 9.18 17.33 5.41
C ILE A 53 8.04 17.86 4.53
N HIS A 54 7.94 17.38 3.28
CA HIS A 54 6.88 17.79 2.36
C HIS A 54 5.50 17.33 2.87
N GLY A 55 5.42 16.10 3.41
CA GLY A 55 4.21 15.55 4.02
C GLY A 55 3.71 16.40 5.21
N TRP A 56 4.61 16.81 6.11
CA TRP A 56 4.27 17.72 7.22
C TRP A 56 3.74 19.06 6.74
N LEU A 57 4.33 19.64 5.70
CA LEU A 57 3.86 20.90 5.11
C LEU A 57 2.47 20.73 4.48
N LEU A 58 2.23 19.61 3.79
CA LEU A 58 0.93 19.26 3.22
C LEU A 58 -0.13 19.06 4.31
N LEU A 59 0.21 18.34 5.38
CA LEU A 59 -0.70 18.13 6.51
C LEU A 59 -1.08 19.48 7.16
N GLY A 60 -0.11 20.35 7.40
CA GLY A 60 -0.35 21.68 7.93
C GLY A 60 -1.28 22.51 7.05
N SER A 61 -1.14 22.39 5.72
CA SER A 61 -2.04 23.03 4.75
C SER A 61 -3.44 22.41 4.75
N ALA A 62 -3.52 21.08 4.76
CA ALA A 62 -4.78 20.33 4.71
C ALA A 62 -5.67 20.55 5.94
N LEU A 63 -5.07 20.77 7.12
CA LEU A 63 -5.82 21.07 8.35
C LEU A 63 -6.56 22.42 8.31
N SER A 64 -6.17 23.35 7.44
CA SER A 64 -6.73 24.68 7.34
C SER A 64 -7.59 24.90 6.09
N GLN A 65 -7.76 23.87 5.24
CA GLN A 65 -8.49 23.98 3.98
C GLN A 65 -9.50 22.84 3.78
N PRO A 66 -10.54 23.06 2.95
CA PRO A 66 -11.39 21.95 2.51
C PRO A 66 -10.56 20.95 1.68
N PRO A 67 -11.00 19.68 1.61
CA PRO A 67 -10.37 18.67 0.78
C PRO A 67 -10.20 19.17 -0.67
N GLN A 68 -9.02 18.93 -1.22
CA GLN A 68 -8.67 19.31 -2.59
C GLN A 68 -8.38 18.08 -3.42
N GLU A 69 -8.79 18.09 -4.68
CA GLU A 69 -8.55 17.02 -5.62
C GLU A 69 -7.62 17.48 -6.74
N LEU A 70 -6.70 16.61 -7.12
CA LEU A 70 -5.86 16.71 -8.30
C LEU A 70 -6.18 15.55 -9.22
N VAL A 71 -6.79 15.83 -10.37
CA VAL A 71 -7.16 14.79 -11.34
C VAL A 71 -6.30 14.93 -12.59
N ILE A 72 -5.63 13.85 -12.95
CA ILE A 72 -4.85 13.74 -14.19
C ILE A 72 -5.55 12.72 -15.08
N HIS A 73 -6.17 13.17 -16.16
CA HIS A 73 -6.79 12.29 -17.15
C HIS A 73 -5.70 11.54 -17.90
N TRP A 74 -5.72 10.21 -17.81
CA TRP A 74 -4.71 9.35 -18.43
C TRP A 74 -5.21 8.68 -19.69
N LEU A 75 -6.38 8.03 -19.62
CA LEU A 75 -6.92 7.28 -20.75
C LEU A 75 -8.46 7.35 -20.73
N GLN A 76 -9.03 7.77 -21.86
CA GLN A 76 -10.47 7.73 -22.08
C GLN A 76 -10.76 6.79 -23.25
N VAL A 77 -11.54 5.72 -23.01
CA VAL A 77 -11.91 4.73 -24.01
C VAL A 77 -13.41 4.48 -23.93
N ALA A 78 -14.13 4.85 -24.98
CA ALA A 78 -15.58 4.83 -25.03
C ALA A 78 -16.18 5.57 -23.81
N ASP A 79 -16.98 4.89 -23.00
CA ASP A 79 -17.63 5.46 -21.82
C ASP A 79 -16.81 5.32 -20.52
N LEU A 80 -15.60 4.74 -20.60
CA LEU A 80 -14.71 4.56 -19.45
C LEU A 80 -13.65 5.67 -19.39
N ASP A 81 -13.63 6.43 -18.29
CA ASP A 81 -12.60 7.39 -17.95
C ASP A 81 -11.66 6.80 -16.88
N LEU A 82 -10.43 6.51 -17.28
CA LEU A 82 -9.35 6.12 -16.38
C LEU A 82 -8.51 7.34 -16.03
N SER A 83 -8.79 7.93 -14.89
CA SER A 83 -8.06 9.08 -14.37
C SER A 83 -7.22 8.70 -13.14
N LEU A 84 -6.10 9.38 -12.99
CA LEU A 84 -5.26 9.33 -11.79
C LEU A 84 -5.70 10.47 -10.89
N ALA A 85 -6.62 10.19 -9.98
CA ALA A 85 -7.12 11.16 -9.02
C ALA A 85 -6.37 11.04 -7.69
N LEU A 86 -5.96 12.18 -7.15
CA LEU A 86 -5.35 12.31 -5.83
C LEU A 86 -6.22 13.22 -4.97
N GLU A 87 -6.40 12.89 -3.70
CA GLU A 87 -7.13 13.67 -2.72
C GLU A 87 -6.21 14.11 -1.60
N ILE A 88 -6.19 15.41 -1.33
CA ILE A 88 -5.49 15.99 -0.19
C ILE A 88 -6.54 16.50 0.80
N SER A 89 -6.78 15.69 1.79
CA SER A 89 -7.63 15.95 2.94
C SER A 89 -6.84 15.79 4.24
N PRO A 90 -7.33 16.26 5.39
CA PRO A 90 -6.67 16.01 6.69
C PRO A 90 -6.41 14.51 6.94
N ILE A 91 -7.30 13.64 6.47
CA ILE A 91 -7.17 12.18 6.65
C ILE A 91 -6.08 11.62 5.73
N SER A 92 -6.11 11.95 4.43
CA SER A 92 -5.13 11.42 3.47
C SER A 92 -3.72 11.97 3.74
N ALA A 93 -3.60 13.27 4.04
CA ALA A 93 -2.33 13.90 4.40
C ALA A 93 -1.79 13.37 5.74
N GLY A 94 -2.66 13.17 6.74
CA GLY A 94 -2.27 12.55 8.02
C GLY A 94 -1.80 11.11 7.85
N ALA A 95 -2.52 10.30 7.07
CA ALA A 95 -2.11 8.93 6.75
C ALA A 95 -0.77 8.90 5.99
N MET A 96 -0.57 9.81 5.04
CA MET A 96 0.69 9.95 4.30
C MET A 96 1.85 10.28 5.25
N GLU A 97 1.63 11.18 6.22
CA GLU A 97 2.65 11.55 7.19
C GLU A 97 3.02 10.40 8.13
N VAL A 98 2.05 9.58 8.54
CA VAL A 98 2.34 8.35 9.28
C VAL A 98 3.22 7.41 8.45
N VAL A 99 2.95 7.26 7.15
CA VAL A 99 3.76 6.43 6.24
C VAL A 99 5.19 6.95 6.15
N THR A 100 5.38 8.23 5.85
CA THR A 100 6.71 8.82 5.64
C THR A 100 7.53 8.87 6.93
N SER A 101 6.90 9.21 8.06
CA SER A 101 7.55 9.22 9.38
C SER A 101 7.99 7.82 9.82
N LEU A 102 7.13 6.80 9.68
CA LEU A 102 7.52 5.41 10.00
C LEU A 102 8.59 4.88 9.04
N SER A 103 8.51 5.24 7.75
CA SER A 103 9.56 4.91 6.76
C SER A 103 10.91 5.53 7.15
N LEU A 104 10.90 6.79 7.58
CA LEU A 104 12.11 7.48 8.05
C LEU A 104 12.71 6.78 9.27
N LEU A 105 11.89 6.47 10.28
CA LEU A 105 12.36 5.77 11.49
C LEU A 105 12.91 4.38 11.16
N ALA A 106 12.23 3.62 10.29
CA ALA A 106 12.66 2.30 9.86
C ALA A 106 14.00 2.36 9.09
N GLN A 107 14.18 3.36 8.22
CA GLN A 107 15.42 3.54 7.47
C GLN A 107 16.57 4.01 8.37
N LEU A 108 16.32 4.89 9.35
CA LEU A 108 17.32 5.27 10.35
C LEU A 108 17.78 4.06 11.17
N TYR A 109 16.84 3.23 11.62
CA TYR A 109 17.15 1.98 12.31
C TYR A 109 17.93 1.01 11.41
N ALA A 110 17.57 0.93 10.12
CA ALA A 110 18.22 0.06 9.16
C ALA A 110 19.69 0.42 8.91
N LEU A 111 20.10 1.68 9.03
CA LEU A 111 21.51 2.07 8.90
C LEU A 111 22.43 1.32 9.88
N GLY A 112 21.97 1.11 11.11
CA GLY A 112 22.71 0.33 12.09
C GLY A 112 22.49 -1.18 11.95
N TYR A 113 21.23 -1.60 11.77
CA TYR A 113 20.87 -3.01 11.70
C TYR A 113 21.50 -3.73 10.50
N MET A 114 21.50 -3.07 9.33
CA MET A 114 22.01 -3.63 8.07
C MET A 114 23.47 -3.20 7.77
N GLU A 115 24.19 -2.60 8.72
CA GLU A 115 25.51 -2.00 8.49
C GLU A 115 26.53 -2.95 7.84
N LYS A 116 26.51 -4.21 8.25
CA LYS A 116 27.43 -5.26 7.80
C LYS A 116 26.91 -6.07 6.62
N ASP A 117 25.69 -5.79 6.14
CA ASP A 117 25.10 -6.55 5.04
C ASP A 117 25.63 -6.01 3.69
N TRP A 118 26.14 -6.92 2.86
CA TRP A 118 26.66 -6.59 1.54
C TRP A 118 25.59 -6.03 0.60
N ALA A 119 24.32 -6.38 0.83
CA ALA A 119 23.17 -5.97 0.01
C ALA A 119 22.44 -4.73 0.57
N LEU A 120 23.08 -3.96 1.45
CA LEU A 120 22.53 -2.73 2.05
C LEU A 120 21.85 -1.81 1.02
N ALA A 121 22.52 -1.56 -0.13
CA ALA A 121 21.95 -0.71 -1.18
C ALA A 121 20.64 -1.27 -1.75
N ARG A 122 20.56 -2.59 -1.95
CA ARG A 122 19.33 -3.24 -2.40
C ARG A 122 18.20 -3.11 -1.37
N PHE A 123 18.54 -3.24 -0.09
CA PHE A 123 17.57 -3.06 0.99
C PHE A 123 16.95 -1.65 0.95
N PHE A 124 17.78 -0.61 0.88
CA PHE A 124 17.29 0.77 0.83
C PHE A 124 16.49 1.07 -0.46
N ALA A 125 16.88 0.50 -1.61
CA ALA A 125 16.08 0.61 -2.83
C ALA A 125 14.67 0.05 -2.63
N LEU A 126 14.55 -1.11 -1.98
CA LEU A 126 13.25 -1.74 -1.68
C LEU A 126 12.43 -0.95 -0.66
N MET A 127 13.08 -0.33 0.32
CA MET A 127 12.40 0.54 1.29
C MET A 127 11.81 1.80 0.63
N GLY A 128 12.57 2.45 -0.27
CA GLY A 128 12.06 3.59 -1.03
C GLY A 128 10.91 3.21 -1.98
N PHE A 129 11.01 2.05 -2.62
CA PHE A 129 9.93 1.52 -3.47
C PHE A 129 8.66 1.21 -2.66
N PHE A 130 8.81 0.66 -1.46
CA PHE A 130 7.71 0.43 -0.53
C PHE A 130 7.05 1.75 -0.10
N GLU A 131 7.85 2.74 0.31
CA GLU A 131 7.37 4.06 0.74
C GLU A 131 6.57 4.76 -0.36
N ALA A 132 7.07 4.70 -1.60
CA ALA A 132 6.38 5.27 -2.76
C ALA A 132 4.99 4.63 -2.98
N ALA A 133 4.89 3.31 -2.91
CA ALA A 133 3.63 2.61 -3.06
C ALA A 133 2.64 2.98 -1.95
N MET A 134 3.07 2.96 -0.69
CA MET A 134 2.21 3.24 0.46
C MET A 134 1.74 4.70 0.51
N SER A 135 2.65 5.67 0.34
CA SER A 135 2.28 7.08 0.33
C SER A 135 1.37 7.43 -0.84
N GLY A 136 1.56 6.77 -1.99
CA GLY A 136 0.65 6.91 -3.13
C GLY A 136 -0.76 6.36 -2.86
N ILE A 137 -0.88 5.20 -2.20
CA ILE A 137 -2.19 4.60 -1.88
C ILE A 137 -3.03 5.53 -1.00
N VAL A 138 -2.43 6.14 0.02
CA VAL A 138 -3.20 6.94 0.99
C VAL A 138 -3.72 8.25 0.41
N ILE A 139 -3.05 8.83 -0.58
CA ILE A 139 -3.53 10.03 -1.28
C ILE A 139 -4.33 9.70 -2.55
N SER A 140 -4.35 8.43 -2.99
CA SER A 140 -5.10 8.02 -4.18
C SER A 140 -6.61 8.20 -3.98
N ASN A 141 -7.27 8.85 -4.92
CA ASN A 141 -8.73 9.01 -4.97
C ASN A 141 -9.36 8.26 -6.16
N SER A 142 -8.61 7.35 -6.75
CA SER A 142 -9.07 6.45 -7.82
C SER A 142 -8.81 5.00 -7.44
N LEU A 143 -9.82 4.14 -7.59
CA LEU A 143 -9.69 2.70 -7.36
C LEU A 143 -8.71 2.05 -8.34
N PHE A 144 -8.63 2.57 -9.57
CA PHE A 144 -7.65 2.13 -10.57
C PHE A 144 -6.21 2.38 -10.09
N LEU A 145 -5.91 3.62 -9.69
CA LEU A 145 -4.59 3.97 -9.17
C LEU A 145 -4.29 3.21 -7.87
N THR A 146 -5.27 3.12 -6.97
CA THR A 146 -5.14 2.35 -5.72
C THR A 146 -4.79 0.89 -6.01
N TYR A 147 -5.47 0.24 -6.98
CA TYR A 147 -5.16 -1.14 -7.37
C TYR A 147 -3.73 -1.28 -7.90
N ALA A 148 -3.30 -0.40 -8.79
CA ALA A 148 -1.93 -0.43 -9.34
C ALA A 148 -0.86 -0.29 -8.23
N LEU A 149 -1.09 0.60 -7.27
CA LEU A 149 -0.18 0.80 -6.14
C LEU A 149 -0.23 -0.37 -5.14
N LEU A 150 -1.38 -1.01 -4.95
CA LEU A 150 -1.50 -2.26 -4.17
C LEU A 150 -0.67 -3.40 -4.78
N GLU A 151 -0.62 -3.49 -6.11
CA GLU A 151 0.24 -4.45 -6.82
C GLU A 151 1.73 -4.15 -6.59
N MET A 152 2.12 -2.87 -6.65
CA MET A 152 3.50 -2.46 -6.29
C MET A 152 3.83 -2.84 -4.85
N LEU A 153 2.88 -2.67 -3.93
CA LEU A 153 3.06 -3.02 -2.53
C LEU A 153 3.20 -4.54 -2.33
N THR A 154 2.43 -5.36 -3.07
CA THR A 154 2.56 -6.82 -3.06
C THR A 154 3.94 -7.26 -3.54
N LEU A 155 4.41 -6.67 -4.66
CA LEU A 155 5.74 -6.93 -5.20
C LEU A 155 6.84 -6.50 -4.21
N SER A 156 6.73 -5.31 -3.64
CA SER A 156 7.67 -4.81 -2.62
C SER A 156 7.76 -5.76 -1.42
N THR A 157 6.62 -6.24 -0.92
CA THR A 157 6.59 -7.19 0.20
C THR A 157 7.30 -8.48 -0.16
N TYR A 158 7.05 -9.04 -1.34
CA TYR A 158 7.73 -10.25 -1.84
C TYR A 158 9.24 -10.09 -1.85
N LEU A 159 9.73 -8.98 -2.43
CA LEU A 159 11.17 -8.72 -2.56
C LEU A 159 11.85 -8.46 -1.20
N ILE A 160 11.14 -7.86 -0.25
CA ILE A 160 11.66 -7.59 1.09
C ILE A 160 11.65 -8.86 1.96
N VAL A 161 10.60 -9.68 1.90
CA VAL A 161 10.58 -10.97 2.62
C VAL A 161 11.66 -11.88 2.09
N GLY A 162 11.81 -11.98 0.76
CA GLY A 162 12.83 -12.74 0.08
C GLY A 162 14.22 -12.10 0.06
N PHE A 163 14.51 -11.13 0.94
CA PHE A 163 15.75 -10.38 0.91
C PHE A 163 16.99 -11.25 1.01
N TRP A 164 17.03 -12.22 1.94
CA TRP A 164 18.11 -13.19 2.09
C TRP A 164 17.87 -14.47 1.27
N TYR A 165 17.67 -14.30 -0.03
CA TYR A 165 17.28 -15.36 -0.97
C TYR A 165 18.22 -16.56 -1.07
N ALA A 166 19.41 -16.50 -0.47
CA ALA A 166 20.31 -17.66 -0.38
C ALA A 166 19.81 -18.74 0.62
N GLN A 167 18.82 -18.41 1.45
CA GLN A 167 18.24 -19.33 2.43
C GLN A 167 16.94 -19.94 1.87
N PRO A 168 16.82 -21.26 1.75
CA PRO A 168 15.62 -21.90 1.19
C PRO A 168 14.31 -21.54 1.91
N LEU A 169 14.37 -21.41 3.25
CA LEU A 169 13.21 -21.04 4.06
C LEU A 169 12.69 -19.64 3.69
N VAL A 170 13.60 -18.67 3.53
CA VAL A 170 13.27 -17.28 3.13
C VAL A 170 12.61 -17.24 1.75
N VAL A 171 13.10 -18.07 0.80
CA VAL A 171 12.51 -18.14 -0.55
C VAL A 171 11.09 -18.71 -0.51
N THR A 172 10.89 -19.77 0.29
CA THR A 172 9.56 -20.38 0.48
C THR A 172 8.60 -19.37 1.11
N ALA A 173 9.00 -18.73 2.21
CA ALA A 173 8.20 -17.73 2.89
C ALA A 173 7.82 -16.54 1.95
N ALA A 174 8.77 -16.05 1.17
CA ALA A 174 8.50 -14.99 0.19
C ALA A 174 7.49 -15.42 -0.87
N ARG A 175 7.64 -16.63 -1.42
CA ARG A 175 6.71 -17.19 -2.41
C ARG A 175 5.31 -17.32 -1.84
N ASP A 176 5.18 -17.90 -0.65
CA ASP A 176 3.88 -18.17 -0.04
C ASP A 176 3.18 -16.88 0.39
N ALA A 177 3.95 -15.89 0.89
CA ALA A 177 3.44 -14.53 1.12
C ALA A 177 2.93 -13.85 -0.15
N PHE A 178 3.65 -14.01 -1.25
CA PHE A 178 3.23 -13.44 -2.54
C PHE A 178 1.97 -14.12 -3.08
N LEU A 179 1.93 -15.45 -3.11
CA LEU A 179 0.82 -16.21 -3.67
C LEU A 179 -0.47 -15.98 -2.87
N THR A 180 -0.39 -15.96 -1.54
CA THR A 180 -1.55 -15.70 -0.67
C THR A 180 -2.17 -14.33 -0.96
N LYS A 181 -1.35 -13.28 -1.07
CA LYS A 181 -1.85 -11.93 -1.42
C LYS A 181 -2.38 -11.88 -2.85
N ARG A 182 -1.74 -12.58 -3.79
CA ARG A 182 -2.13 -12.60 -5.20
C ARG A 182 -3.54 -13.17 -5.40
N VAL A 183 -3.96 -14.14 -4.60
CA VAL A 183 -5.35 -14.65 -4.64
C VAL A 183 -6.34 -13.51 -4.37
N GLY A 184 -6.12 -12.72 -3.32
CA GLY A 184 -6.96 -11.56 -3.02
C GLY A 184 -6.91 -10.49 -4.12
N ASP A 185 -5.71 -10.19 -4.64
CA ASP A 185 -5.50 -9.16 -5.66
C ASP A 185 -6.20 -9.50 -6.99
N VAL A 186 -6.20 -10.77 -7.40
CA VAL A 186 -6.92 -11.21 -8.62
C VAL A 186 -8.43 -11.06 -8.45
N LEU A 187 -8.97 -11.43 -7.29
CA LEU A 187 -10.40 -11.25 -7.01
C LEU A 187 -10.79 -9.77 -6.95
N LEU A 188 -9.93 -8.93 -6.37
CA LEU A 188 -10.12 -7.48 -6.39
C LEU A 188 -10.11 -6.93 -7.81
N LEU A 189 -9.20 -7.40 -8.67
CA LEU A 189 -9.17 -7.00 -10.08
C LEU A 189 -10.49 -7.31 -10.79
N MET A 190 -11.07 -8.49 -10.53
CA MET A 190 -12.39 -8.83 -11.08
C MET A 190 -13.46 -7.83 -10.62
N GLY A 191 -13.45 -7.43 -9.35
CA GLY A 191 -14.33 -6.39 -8.80
C GLY A 191 -14.09 -5.02 -9.45
N VAL A 192 -12.84 -4.61 -9.65
CA VAL A 192 -12.47 -3.34 -10.32
C VAL A 192 -12.95 -3.32 -11.76
N VAL A 193 -12.74 -4.40 -12.52
CA VAL A 193 -13.22 -4.51 -13.92
C VAL A 193 -14.74 -4.47 -13.98
N ALA A 194 -15.43 -5.18 -13.07
CA ALA A 194 -16.89 -5.13 -13.00
C ALA A 194 -17.39 -3.71 -12.70
N LEU A 195 -16.79 -3.00 -11.75
CA LEU A 195 -17.12 -1.59 -11.49
C LEU A 195 -16.86 -0.69 -12.69
N ALA A 196 -15.74 -0.85 -13.37
CA ALA A 196 -15.40 -0.06 -14.55
C ALA A 196 -16.51 -0.17 -15.63
N THR A 197 -17.05 -1.37 -15.85
CA THR A 197 -18.12 -1.60 -16.83
C THR A 197 -19.50 -1.12 -16.36
N MET A 198 -19.75 -1.06 -15.05
CA MET A 198 -21.05 -0.69 -14.49
C MET A 198 -21.16 0.80 -14.17
N ALA A 199 -20.13 1.39 -13.63
CA ALA A 199 -20.12 2.77 -13.16
C ALA A 199 -19.51 3.77 -14.17
N GLY A 200 -18.73 3.30 -15.15
CA GLY A 200 -18.07 4.14 -16.17
C GLY A 200 -16.90 4.98 -15.63
N SER A 201 -16.72 5.05 -14.32
CA SER A 201 -15.60 5.72 -13.64
C SER A 201 -15.11 4.87 -12.47
N LEU A 202 -13.83 5.00 -12.14
CA LEU A 202 -13.21 4.33 -10.97
C LEU A 202 -12.76 5.32 -9.90
N ASN A 203 -13.14 6.60 -9.99
CA ASN A 203 -12.88 7.58 -8.94
C ASN A 203 -13.84 7.37 -7.77
N PHE A 204 -13.34 7.42 -6.54
CA PHE A 204 -14.18 7.14 -5.36
C PHE A 204 -15.38 8.06 -5.21
N PRO A 205 -15.30 9.39 -5.50
CA PRO A 205 -16.49 10.24 -5.47
C PRO A 205 -17.56 9.84 -6.49
N ASP A 206 -17.15 9.42 -7.69
CA ASP A 206 -18.07 8.97 -8.73
C ASP A 206 -18.70 7.63 -8.35
N LEU A 207 -17.93 6.71 -7.81
CA LEU A 207 -18.41 5.43 -7.30
C LEU A 207 -19.41 5.61 -6.15
N SER A 208 -19.18 6.59 -5.27
CA SER A 208 -20.11 6.90 -4.18
C SER A 208 -21.45 7.39 -4.74
N ARG A 209 -21.43 8.36 -5.68
CA ARG A 209 -22.63 8.85 -6.35
C ARG A 209 -23.36 7.77 -7.14
N TRP A 210 -22.62 6.93 -7.86
CA TRP A 210 -23.18 5.80 -8.57
C TRP A 210 -23.88 4.81 -7.61
N ALA A 211 -23.28 4.52 -6.46
CA ALA A 211 -23.84 3.61 -5.48
C ALA A 211 -25.21 4.08 -4.92
N GLU A 212 -25.44 5.38 -4.82
CA GLU A 212 -26.72 5.94 -4.34
C GLU A 212 -27.89 5.63 -5.31
N THR A 213 -27.62 5.48 -6.60
CA THR A 213 -28.62 5.28 -7.64
C THR A 213 -28.60 3.87 -8.25
N ALA A 214 -27.57 3.08 -7.95
CA ALA A 214 -27.39 1.76 -8.52
C ALA A 214 -28.47 0.77 -8.08
N ASN A 215 -29.11 0.12 -9.03
CA ASN A 215 -30.07 -0.95 -8.77
C ASN A 215 -29.51 -2.29 -9.29
N LEU A 216 -28.82 -3.00 -8.42
CA LEU A 216 -28.18 -4.27 -8.73
C LEU A 216 -29.05 -5.46 -8.31
N SER A 217 -28.99 -6.56 -9.07
CA SER A 217 -29.55 -7.83 -8.59
C SER A 217 -28.77 -8.29 -7.34
N ALA A 218 -29.42 -8.99 -6.41
CA ALA A 218 -28.78 -9.49 -5.18
C ALA A 218 -27.53 -10.33 -5.48
N THR A 219 -27.56 -11.12 -6.55
CA THR A 219 -26.41 -11.93 -6.98
C THR A 219 -25.26 -11.06 -7.46
N THR A 220 -25.52 -10.07 -8.32
CA THR A 220 -24.50 -9.16 -8.83
C THR A 220 -23.86 -8.35 -7.69
N ALA A 221 -24.67 -7.78 -6.80
CA ALA A 221 -24.19 -7.04 -5.64
C ALA A 221 -23.33 -7.92 -4.72
N THR A 222 -23.72 -9.18 -4.51
CA THR A 222 -22.94 -10.12 -3.69
C THR A 222 -21.59 -10.45 -4.33
N LEU A 223 -21.57 -10.81 -5.61
CA LEU A 223 -20.31 -11.13 -6.31
C LEU A 223 -19.36 -9.93 -6.38
N LEU A 224 -19.89 -8.75 -6.66
CA LEU A 224 -19.13 -7.51 -6.65
C LEU A 224 -18.56 -7.22 -5.27
N GLY A 225 -19.38 -7.27 -4.22
CA GLY A 225 -18.95 -7.03 -2.85
C GLY A 225 -17.86 -8.02 -2.41
N LEU A 226 -18.06 -9.32 -2.66
CA LEU A 226 -17.05 -10.34 -2.33
C LEU A 226 -15.73 -10.15 -3.09
N GLY A 227 -15.79 -9.79 -4.37
CA GLY A 227 -14.60 -9.48 -5.17
C GLY A 227 -13.83 -8.28 -4.61
N LEU A 228 -14.53 -7.19 -4.28
CA LEU A 228 -13.91 -5.96 -3.78
C LEU A 228 -13.27 -6.13 -2.39
N ILE A 229 -13.83 -6.96 -1.51
CA ILE A 229 -13.26 -7.18 -0.17
C ILE A 229 -12.07 -8.12 -0.18
N ALA A 230 -11.92 -8.99 -1.17
CA ALA A 230 -10.91 -10.05 -1.18
C ALA A 230 -9.47 -9.51 -1.15
N GLY A 231 -9.16 -8.46 -1.95
CA GLY A 231 -7.84 -7.84 -1.96
C GLY A 231 -7.47 -7.20 -0.60
N PRO A 232 -8.31 -6.30 -0.08
CA PRO A 232 -8.13 -5.75 1.26
C PRO A 232 -7.99 -6.82 2.36
N LEU A 233 -8.80 -7.90 2.33
CA LEU A 233 -8.66 -9.01 3.29
C LEU A 233 -7.27 -9.66 3.22
N GLY A 234 -6.76 -9.87 2.00
CA GLY A 234 -5.40 -10.38 1.80
C GLY A 234 -4.32 -9.43 2.34
N LYS A 235 -4.48 -8.11 2.19
CA LYS A 235 -3.54 -7.11 2.73
C LYS A 235 -3.61 -7.04 4.27
N CYS A 236 -4.82 -7.09 4.84
CA CYS A 236 -5.04 -7.06 6.28
C CYS A 236 -4.70 -8.38 6.99
N ALA A 237 -4.19 -9.38 6.28
CA ALA A 237 -3.94 -10.71 6.83
C ALA A 237 -5.18 -11.31 7.53
N GLN A 238 -6.35 -11.15 6.93
CA GLN A 238 -7.59 -11.71 7.48
C GLN A 238 -7.75 -13.18 7.10
N PHE A 239 -8.39 -13.95 7.97
CA PHE A 239 -8.72 -15.35 7.68
C PHE A 239 -9.55 -15.45 6.35
N PRO A 240 -9.25 -16.40 5.45
CA PRO A 240 -8.19 -17.43 5.49
C PRO A 240 -6.84 -16.98 4.90
N LEU A 241 -6.67 -15.71 4.53
CA LEU A 241 -5.48 -15.16 3.86
C LEU A 241 -4.45 -14.58 4.86
N HIS A 242 -4.35 -15.11 6.08
CA HIS A 242 -3.52 -14.59 7.18
C HIS A 242 -2.11 -15.17 7.22
N LEU A 243 -1.89 -16.38 6.74
CA LEU A 243 -0.64 -17.13 6.87
C LEU A 243 0.61 -16.40 6.38
N TRP A 244 0.46 -15.51 5.40
CA TRP A 244 1.58 -14.74 4.88
C TRP A 244 2.22 -13.81 5.92
N LEU A 245 1.48 -13.41 6.94
CA LEU A 245 1.99 -12.50 7.97
C LEU A 245 2.99 -13.21 8.87
N ASP A 246 2.71 -14.45 9.23
CA ASP A 246 3.61 -15.32 10.02
C ASP A 246 4.90 -15.58 9.25
N GLU A 247 4.81 -16.10 8.03
CA GLU A 247 5.98 -16.40 7.20
C GLU A 247 6.79 -15.16 6.82
N ALA A 248 6.14 -13.99 6.76
CA ALA A 248 6.82 -12.74 6.47
C ALA A 248 7.86 -12.32 7.52
N MET A 249 7.93 -13.00 8.67
CA MET A 249 8.93 -12.77 9.73
C MET A 249 10.36 -13.12 9.31
N GLU A 250 10.55 -13.89 8.25
CA GLU A 250 11.87 -14.22 7.68
C GLU A 250 12.60 -13.01 7.08
N GLY A 251 11.90 -11.92 6.80
CA GLY A 251 12.50 -10.69 6.29
C GLY A 251 13.24 -9.86 7.36
N PRO A 252 14.06 -8.87 6.95
CA PRO A 252 14.80 -8.00 7.85
C PRO A 252 13.89 -7.21 8.81
N ASN A 253 14.29 -7.06 10.08
CA ASN A 253 13.50 -6.41 11.13
C ASN A 253 13.03 -4.98 10.80
N PRO A 254 13.87 -4.09 10.21
CA PRO A 254 13.40 -2.74 9.87
C PRO A 254 12.21 -2.74 8.90
N ALA A 255 12.18 -3.70 7.98
CA ALA A 255 11.06 -3.85 7.06
C ALA A 255 9.81 -4.45 7.72
N SER A 256 9.98 -5.25 8.78
CA SER A 256 8.85 -5.81 9.54
C SER A 256 8.03 -4.72 10.22
N LEU A 257 8.67 -3.64 10.69
CA LEU A 257 7.97 -2.47 11.23
C LEU A 257 6.95 -1.90 10.23
N LEU A 258 7.38 -1.66 8.99
CA LEU A 258 6.51 -1.09 7.95
C LEU A 258 5.46 -2.08 7.48
N ARG A 259 5.84 -3.32 7.29
CA ARG A 259 4.95 -4.35 6.78
C ARG A 259 3.83 -4.68 7.75
N ASN A 260 4.15 -4.89 9.02
CA ASN A 260 3.16 -5.28 10.03
C ASN A 260 2.22 -4.14 10.42
N SER A 261 2.68 -2.88 10.37
CA SER A 261 1.85 -1.72 10.67
C SER A 261 1.15 -1.16 9.44
N LEU A 262 1.90 -0.79 8.40
CA LEU A 262 1.36 -0.04 7.26
C LEU A 262 0.62 -0.92 6.26
N VAL A 263 1.17 -2.09 5.89
CA VAL A 263 0.51 -2.96 4.89
C VAL A 263 -0.82 -3.49 5.41
N VAL A 264 -0.85 -3.90 6.67
CA VAL A 264 -2.09 -4.40 7.30
C VAL A 264 -3.13 -3.29 7.38
N SER A 265 -2.74 -2.08 7.80
CA SER A 265 -3.66 -0.93 7.88
C SER A 265 -4.12 -0.44 6.51
N CYS A 266 -3.32 -0.63 5.46
CA CYS A 266 -3.64 -0.23 4.09
C CYS A 266 -4.94 -0.88 3.57
N GLY A 267 -5.13 -2.17 3.82
CA GLY A 267 -6.36 -2.86 3.40
C GLY A 267 -7.61 -2.29 4.08
N ALA A 268 -7.53 -1.99 5.37
CA ALA A 268 -8.63 -1.33 6.09
C ALA A 268 -8.93 0.07 5.52
N TYR A 269 -7.87 0.83 5.19
CA TYR A 269 -8.02 2.14 4.57
C TYR A 269 -8.75 2.07 3.21
N VAL A 270 -8.41 1.09 2.38
CA VAL A 270 -9.09 0.87 1.09
C VAL A 270 -10.54 0.43 1.30
N LEU A 271 -10.83 -0.43 2.29
CA LEU A 271 -12.20 -0.82 2.62
C LEU A 271 -13.07 0.38 3.01
N ILE A 272 -12.53 1.31 3.81
CA ILE A 272 -13.25 2.53 4.21
C ILE A 272 -13.65 3.35 2.96
N LYS A 273 -12.77 3.51 1.99
CA LYS A 273 -13.07 4.20 0.73
C LYS A 273 -14.11 3.45 -0.13
N LEU A 274 -14.19 2.13 -0.01
CA LEU A 274 -15.15 1.28 -0.73
C LEU A 274 -16.50 1.13 -0.02
N VAL A 275 -16.68 1.61 1.20
CA VAL A 275 -17.93 1.47 1.98
C VAL A 275 -19.18 1.85 1.19
N PRO A 276 -19.24 2.96 0.41
CA PRO A 276 -20.42 3.30 -0.36
C PRO A 276 -20.85 2.20 -1.34
N VAL A 277 -19.89 1.58 -2.03
CA VAL A 277 -20.15 0.49 -2.97
C VAL A 277 -20.46 -0.81 -2.22
N LEU A 278 -19.79 -1.11 -1.13
CA LEU A 278 -20.01 -2.29 -0.31
C LEU A 278 -21.38 -2.29 0.36
N SER A 279 -21.96 -1.13 0.63
CA SER A 279 -23.32 -1.00 1.19
C SER A 279 -24.40 -1.58 0.28
N LEU A 280 -24.14 -1.71 -1.02
CA LEU A 280 -25.04 -2.39 -1.98
C LEU A 280 -25.10 -3.91 -1.74
N SER A 281 -24.14 -4.49 -1.01
CA SER A 281 -24.04 -5.93 -0.76
C SER A 281 -24.17 -6.27 0.73
N PRO A 282 -25.37 -6.51 1.25
CA PRO A 282 -25.55 -6.96 2.64
C PRO A 282 -24.75 -8.23 2.97
N VAL A 283 -24.63 -9.14 1.99
CA VAL A 283 -23.83 -10.38 2.13
C VAL A 283 -22.33 -10.02 2.27
N GLY A 284 -21.82 -9.08 1.46
CA GLY A 284 -20.44 -8.62 1.55
C GLY A 284 -20.13 -8.02 2.93
N LEU A 285 -20.99 -7.14 3.44
CA LEU A 285 -20.82 -6.55 4.78
C LEU A 285 -20.88 -7.60 5.89
N SER A 286 -21.84 -8.54 5.81
CA SER A 286 -21.92 -9.64 6.79
C SER A 286 -20.67 -10.52 6.74
N THR A 287 -20.13 -10.78 5.55
CA THR A 287 -18.89 -11.54 5.37
C THR A 287 -17.70 -10.82 6.03
N LEU A 288 -17.59 -9.49 5.90
CA LEU A 288 -16.55 -8.71 6.58
C LEU A 288 -16.64 -8.82 8.11
N ILE A 289 -17.86 -8.75 8.67
CA ILE A 289 -18.10 -8.89 10.12
C ILE A 289 -17.66 -10.28 10.59
N VAL A 290 -18.08 -11.33 9.88
CA VAL A 290 -17.74 -12.72 10.23
C VAL A 290 -16.24 -12.95 10.14
N ILE A 291 -15.61 -12.58 9.03
CA ILE A 291 -14.17 -12.76 8.83
C ILE A 291 -13.38 -11.96 9.85
N GLY A 292 -13.74 -10.69 10.10
CA GLY A 292 -13.06 -9.87 11.10
C GLY A 292 -13.16 -10.45 12.51
N THR A 293 -14.34 -11.00 12.88
CA THR A 293 -14.54 -11.65 14.18
C THR A 293 -13.72 -12.93 14.30
N VAL A 294 -13.77 -13.79 13.27
CA VAL A 294 -12.97 -15.03 13.24
C VAL A 294 -11.48 -14.74 13.32
N THR A 295 -11.01 -13.73 12.59
CA THR A 295 -9.60 -13.32 12.61
C THR A 295 -9.21 -12.79 14.00
N ALA A 296 -9.97 -11.88 14.57
CA ALA A 296 -9.66 -11.30 15.89
C ALA A 296 -9.55 -12.37 16.97
N ILE A 297 -10.46 -13.34 16.99
CA ILE A 297 -10.43 -14.45 17.95
C ILE A 297 -9.32 -15.44 17.61
N GLY A 298 -9.23 -15.86 16.34
CA GLY A 298 -8.27 -16.86 15.90
C GLY A 298 -6.81 -16.40 16.09
N GLU A 299 -6.48 -15.19 15.65
CA GLU A 299 -5.13 -14.63 15.78
C GLU A 299 -4.75 -14.37 17.24
N SER A 300 -5.72 -14.11 18.13
CA SER A 300 -5.45 -14.04 19.56
C SER A 300 -4.98 -15.37 20.14
N PHE A 301 -5.56 -16.50 19.69
CA PHE A 301 -5.08 -17.83 20.07
C PHE A 301 -3.73 -18.17 19.41
N VAL A 302 -3.54 -17.81 18.14
CA VAL A 302 -2.26 -18.00 17.44
C VAL A 302 -1.15 -17.24 18.16
N ALA A 303 -1.38 -15.99 18.55
CA ALA A 303 -0.40 -15.18 19.29
C ALA A 303 0.04 -15.80 20.62
N ILE A 304 -0.85 -16.51 21.31
CA ILE A 304 -0.51 -17.23 22.56
C ILE A 304 0.37 -18.44 22.28
N ALA A 305 0.17 -19.08 21.11
CA ALA A 305 0.89 -20.31 20.75
C ALA A 305 2.23 -20.04 20.04
N GLN A 306 2.45 -18.82 19.54
CA GLN A 306 3.67 -18.45 18.81
C GLN A 306 4.90 -18.42 19.71
N ILE A 307 6.01 -18.93 19.17
CA ILE A 307 7.33 -18.92 19.81
C ILE A 307 8.13 -17.70 19.36
N ASP A 308 7.92 -17.22 18.13
CA ASP A 308 8.60 -16.03 17.59
C ASP A 308 7.93 -14.75 18.16
N ILE A 309 8.77 -13.84 18.64
CA ILE A 309 8.31 -12.56 19.23
C ILE A 309 7.86 -11.56 18.13
N LYS A 310 8.38 -11.69 16.90
CA LYS A 310 7.98 -10.82 15.80
C LYS A 310 6.52 -11.04 15.42
#